data_ae7b1e6e7fe5e0c790e3353d25d40432
#
_entry.id   ae7b1e6e7fe5e0c790e3353d25d40432
#
_cell.length_a   1.000
_cell.length_b   1.000
_cell.length_c   1.000
_cell.angle_alpha   90.00
_cell.angle_beta   90.00
_cell.angle_gamma   90.00
#
_symmetry.space_group_name_H-M   'P 1'
#
loop_
_entity.id
_entity.type
_entity.pdbx_description
1 polymer ?
#
loop_
_entity_poly.entity_id
_entity_poly.type
_entity_poly.pdbx_seq_one_letter_code
_entity_poly.pdbx_strand_id
1 'polypeptide(L)'
;MKSKKILSMLIVSGLVVSSLAGCGGSSGKTTGGNTAETQKTAQSDKKGPNGETLASEQVAHGQQFNVITFDTAQVGDAESGSFFLATCEGLFRENKGVIENAGCEKYEVSDDGLTYTFHLRKNKWSDGVEVVASQYKDAVERVLNADLACPYSFFAFPIKNSEKYYNKECGFDQVGVEAVDDYTLKFTLEAPEPYFVDKLSYTVFYPIRVDNIEKYGDTYGTDAMQTLSCGPFMVQEYTANQSTVLVKNPEYWDSEHVYLDEIDLQQVDETATQFQLFEAGQLDFVAASGDYLKKWDQAASEGKCQLYTDGDVRSQYFSFNTQESCPSGLMQNAKIRKAVAYTFDSQTFIDSVYNSRYTAAYGLVTPNIKVGDKEYRSEVAEPIKEEYSEYANNSEKLKALFHEGLKELGKDTDDLSTITLQFLGYGETTIEKDIEQYVVQRIQDNLGVKVNLNIVGDFGLANAAQLAGEFDICMQVWGADYNDPMTFIDIFRTGGGSNYGKYSSEKYDQILDQLSKEQDNDKRLKLYGEAESILIKDDAAIKPLLYRDKHSYINNRLHGFQYPVFGGKHEFKYAYIVEE
;
A
#
# COMPACT_ATOMS: atom_id res chain seq x y z
N MET A 1 37.20 -3.06 41.07
CA MET A 1 37.20 -3.85 42.31
C MET A 1 35.83 -4.41 42.58
N LYS A 2 35.79 -5.73 42.82
CA LYS A 2 34.65 -6.56 43.27
C LYS A 2 33.51 -6.86 42.32
N SER A 3 33.69 -8.02 41.66
CA SER A 3 32.67 -8.89 41.09
C SER A 3 31.66 -9.37 42.13
N LYS A 4 30.39 -9.53 41.76
CA LYS A 4 29.50 -10.50 42.40
C LYS A 4 28.81 -11.34 41.30
N LYS A 5 29.20 -12.61 41.26
CA LYS A 5 28.51 -13.71 40.60
C LYS A 5 27.21 -13.98 41.36
N ILE A 6 26.10 -14.16 40.66
CA ILE A 6 24.91 -14.81 41.20
C ILE A 6 24.57 -16.00 40.31
N LEU A 7 24.37 -17.07 40.97
CA LEU A 7 24.30 -18.48 40.63
C LEU A 7 22.93 -18.84 40.04
N SER A 8 22.98 -19.58 38.94
CA SER A 8 21.82 -20.21 38.29
C SER A 8 21.27 -21.33 39.15
N MET A 9 19.96 -21.37 39.34
CA MET A 9 19.30 -22.52 39.96
C MET A 9 18.31 -23.11 38.94
N LEU A 10 18.69 -24.25 38.38
CA LEU A 10 17.84 -25.16 37.61
C LEU A 10 16.84 -25.83 38.55
N ILE A 11 15.55 -25.73 38.24
CA ILE A 11 14.54 -26.61 38.86
C ILE A 11 14.00 -27.51 37.74
N VAL A 12 14.37 -28.77 37.86
CA VAL A 12 13.81 -29.91 37.16
C VAL A 12 12.58 -30.35 37.94
N SER A 13 11.40 -30.37 37.34
CA SER A 13 10.19 -30.98 37.93
C SER A 13 9.77 -32.16 37.07
N GLY A 14 9.81 -33.31 37.68
CA GLY A 14 9.61 -34.61 37.06
C GLY A 14 8.15 -34.96 36.81
N LEU A 15 7.99 -35.82 35.82
CA LEU A 15 6.78 -36.58 35.50
C LEU A 15 6.39 -37.50 36.66
N VAL A 16 5.12 -37.52 37.02
CA VAL A 16 4.49 -38.60 37.80
C VAL A 16 3.46 -39.30 36.91
N VAL A 17 3.82 -40.52 36.53
CA VAL A 17 2.90 -41.52 35.97
C VAL A 17 2.24 -42.25 37.16
N SER A 18 0.94 -42.26 37.23
CA SER A 18 0.19 -43.13 38.15
C SER A 18 -0.79 -44.02 37.35
N SER A 19 -0.34 -45.26 37.20
CA SER A 19 -1.16 -46.40 36.84
C SER A 19 -1.95 -46.90 38.05
N LEU A 20 -3.24 -47.08 37.94
CA LEU A 20 -4.02 -47.88 38.90
C LEU A 20 -4.86 -48.89 38.14
N ALA A 21 -4.45 -50.14 38.33
CA ALA A 21 -5.24 -51.30 38.00
C ALA A 21 -6.15 -51.65 39.20
N GLY A 22 -7.37 -52.04 38.93
CA GLY A 22 -8.27 -52.58 39.94
C GLY A 22 -9.36 -53.48 39.31
N CYS A 23 -9.24 -54.77 39.49
CA CYS A 23 -10.13 -55.83 39.05
C CYS A 23 -11.40 -55.93 39.88
N GLY A 24 -12.44 -56.55 39.27
CA GLY A 24 -13.56 -57.21 39.94
C GLY A 24 -14.88 -57.05 39.21
N GLY A 25 -15.34 -57.87 38.51
CA GLY A 25 -15.95 -59.13 38.20
C GLY A 25 -17.47 -59.10 38.24
N SER A 26 -18.07 -59.61 37.18
CA SER A 26 -19.17 -60.56 37.06
C SER A 26 -20.25 -60.23 36.01
N SER A 27 -20.21 -61.07 34.98
CA SER A 27 -21.25 -61.68 34.16
C SER A 27 -22.53 -60.93 33.74
N GLY A 28 -22.74 -60.90 32.39
CA GLY A 28 -24.05 -60.75 31.74
C GLY A 28 -23.87 -60.66 30.21
N LYS A 29 -24.10 -61.77 29.52
CA LYS A 29 -24.15 -61.85 28.04
C LYS A 29 -25.27 -60.98 27.46
N THR A 30 -24.98 -60.23 26.41
CA THR A 30 -25.74 -60.31 25.16
C THR A 30 -25.05 -59.59 23.99
N THR A 31 -25.15 -60.21 22.86
CA THR A 31 -24.67 -59.89 21.51
C THR A 31 -25.15 -58.55 20.96
N GLY A 32 -24.28 -57.88 20.18
CA GLY A 32 -24.74 -56.93 19.16
C GLY A 32 -23.73 -55.89 18.76
N GLY A 33 -23.16 -56.04 17.58
CA GLY A 33 -22.88 -54.98 16.61
C GLY A 33 -21.88 -53.89 16.97
N ASN A 34 -20.66 -54.04 16.55
CA ASN A 34 -19.67 -52.98 16.41
C ASN A 34 -20.03 -52.13 15.18
N THR A 35 -20.64 -50.98 15.35
CA THR A 35 -20.66 -49.91 14.36
C THR A 35 -19.83 -48.77 14.94
N ALA A 36 -18.67 -48.56 14.39
CA ALA A 36 -17.94 -47.31 14.54
C ALA A 36 -18.83 -46.23 13.93
N GLU A 37 -19.44 -45.42 14.75
CA GLU A 37 -20.02 -44.13 14.33
C GLU A 37 -18.86 -43.23 13.93
N THR A 38 -18.61 -43.16 12.63
CA THR A 38 -17.96 -42.02 12.02
C THR A 38 -18.86 -40.83 12.36
N GLN A 39 -18.38 -39.92 13.21
CA GLN A 39 -19.00 -38.61 13.36
C GLN A 39 -19.01 -37.99 11.96
N LYS A 40 -20.16 -38.02 11.30
CA LYS A 40 -20.45 -37.13 10.18
C LYS A 40 -20.41 -35.72 10.77
N THR A 41 -19.38 -34.95 10.45
CA THR A 41 -19.41 -33.51 10.53
C THR A 41 -20.73 -33.04 9.93
N ALA A 42 -21.49 -32.25 10.68
CA ALA A 42 -22.75 -31.69 10.20
C ALA A 42 -22.38 -30.82 8.98
N GLN A 43 -22.82 -31.24 7.80
CA GLN A 43 -22.65 -30.52 6.55
C GLN A 43 -23.41 -29.20 6.69
N SER A 44 -22.74 -28.06 6.45
CA SER A 44 -23.37 -26.76 6.49
C SER A 44 -24.33 -26.59 5.32
N ASP A 45 -25.60 -26.25 5.61
CA ASP A 45 -26.58 -25.90 4.56
C ASP A 45 -26.39 -24.46 4.04
N LYS A 46 -25.47 -23.69 4.62
CA LYS A 46 -25.19 -22.30 4.23
C LYS A 46 -24.47 -22.26 2.89
N LYS A 47 -24.87 -21.31 2.04
CA LYS A 47 -24.26 -21.09 0.73
C LYS A 47 -23.47 -19.78 0.71
N GLY A 48 -22.34 -19.82 0.05
CA GLY A 48 -21.54 -18.64 -0.28
C GLY A 48 -22.16 -17.80 -1.41
N PRO A 49 -21.57 -16.65 -1.70
CA PRO A 49 -22.09 -15.70 -2.69
C PRO A 49 -22.23 -16.28 -4.10
N ASN A 50 -21.40 -17.25 -4.47
CA ASN A 50 -21.43 -17.91 -5.79
C ASN A 50 -22.10 -19.31 -5.75
N GLY A 51 -22.75 -19.66 -4.63
CA GLY A 51 -23.46 -20.92 -4.45
C GLY A 51 -22.63 -22.08 -3.92
N GLU A 52 -21.38 -21.85 -3.51
CA GLU A 52 -20.50 -22.83 -2.87
C GLU A 52 -21.07 -23.25 -1.51
N THR A 53 -20.77 -24.47 -1.07
CA THR A 53 -21.09 -24.89 0.29
C THR A 53 -20.07 -24.33 1.26
N LEU A 54 -20.54 -23.52 2.20
CA LEU A 54 -19.68 -22.95 3.23
C LEU A 54 -19.27 -24.03 4.24
N ALA A 55 -18.02 -23.97 4.70
CA ALA A 55 -17.56 -24.76 5.83
C ALA A 55 -18.39 -24.43 7.09
N SER A 56 -18.52 -25.40 7.98
CA SER A 56 -19.23 -25.20 9.26
C SER A 56 -18.51 -24.22 10.19
N GLU A 57 -17.21 -24.08 10.03
CA GLU A 57 -16.33 -23.17 10.76
C GLU A 57 -15.83 -22.10 9.81
N GLN A 58 -16.17 -20.84 10.07
CA GLN A 58 -15.84 -19.70 9.26
C GLN A 58 -14.69 -18.90 9.90
N VAL A 59 -13.51 -19.54 9.99
CA VAL A 59 -12.30 -18.95 10.58
C VAL A 59 -11.20 -18.87 9.52
N ALA A 60 -10.70 -17.66 9.29
CA ALA A 60 -9.54 -17.42 8.45
C ALA A 60 -8.28 -17.25 9.30
N HIS A 61 -7.16 -17.87 8.88
CA HIS A 61 -5.89 -17.79 9.57
C HIS A 61 -4.86 -17.02 8.72
N GLY A 62 -4.21 -16.02 9.32
CA GLY A 62 -3.27 -15.18 8.62
C GLY A 62 -2.09 -14.71 9.46
N GLN A 63 -1.26 -13.87 8.83
CA GLN A 63 -0.21 -13.14 9.52
C GLN A 63 -0.79 -11.96 10.30
N GLN A 64 -0.29 -11.74 11.52
CA GLN A 64 -0.63 -10.54 12.28
C GLN A 64 -0.20 -9.28 11.50
N PHE A 65 -1.06 -8.27 11.51
CA PHE A 65 -0.71 -6.96 10.97
C PHE A 65 0.34 -6.30 11.86
N ASN A 66 1.40 -5.78 11.25
CA ASN A 66 2.39 -4.97 11.95
C ASN A 66 1.87 -3.53 12.10
N VAL A 67 0.79 -3.36 12.86
CA VAL A 67 0.10 -2.08 13.06
C VAL A 67 1.00 -1.10 13.80
N ILE A 68 1.26 0.05 13.18
CA ILE A 68 2.06 1.13 13.76
C ILE A 68 1.19 1.99 14.69
N THR A 69 -0.08 2.16 14.33
CA THR A 69 -1.02 2.99 15.09
C THR A 69 -2.44 2.46 15.01
N PHE A 70 -3.19 2.60 16.10
CA PHE A 70 -4.64 2.37 16.19
C PHE A 70 -5.43 3.70 16.25
N ASP A 71 -4.88 4.77 15.69
CA ASP A 71 -5.53 6.06 15.46
C ASP A 71 -5.67 6.30 13.96
N THR A 72 -6.92 6.35 13.45
CA THR A 72 -7.21 6.53 12.02
C THR A 72 -6.56 7.77 11.41
N ALA A 73 -6.40 8.84 12.19
CA ALA A 73 -5.76 10.08 11.73
C ALA A 73 -4.23 9.95 11.56
N GLN A 74 -3.59 8.99 12.22
CA GLN A 74 -2.14 8.77 12.21
C GLN A 74 -1.70 7.65 11.24
N VAL A 75 -2.64 7.01 10.55
CA VAL A 75 -2.32 5.94 9.59
C VAL A 75 -1.49 6.50 8.44
N GLY A 76 -0.31 5.93 8.25
CA GLY A 76 0.62 6.24 7.16
C GLY A 76 1.16 4.99 6.46
N ASP A 77 0.62 3.81 6.79
CA ASP A 77 1.08 2.52 6.30
C ASP A 77 -0.07 1.54 6.02
N ALA A 78 0.17 0.59 5.12
CA ALA A 78 -0.85 -0.34 4.65
C ALA A 78 -1.20 -1.45 5.67
N GLU A 79 -0.36 -1.72 6.69
CA GLU A 79 -0.68 -2.69 7.74
C GLU A 79 -1.71 -2.11 8.71
N SER A 80 -1.48 -0.88 9.18
CA SER A 80 -2.48 -0.14 9.96
C SER A 80 -3.77 0.07 9.15
N GLY A 81 -3.65 0.35 7.83
CA GLY A 81 -4.79 0.41 6.92
C GLY A 81 -5.61 -0.88 6.90
N SER A 82 -4.97 -2.05 6.82
CA SER A 82 -5.66 -3.37 6.84
C SER A 82 -6.46 -3.59 8.13
N PHE A 83 -5.90 -3.18 9.27
CA PHE A 83 -6.60 -3.24 10.55
C PHE A 83 -7.89 -2.41 10.52
N PHE A 84 -7.84 -1.20 9.99
CA PHE A 84 -9.02 -0.33 9.92
C PHE A 84 -10.00 -0.74 8.82
N LEU A 85 -9.55 -1.34 7.73
CA LEU A 85 -10.46 -1.97 6.75
C LEU A 85 -11.30 -3.10 7.39
N ALA A 86 -10.72 -3.84 8.33
CA ALA A 86 -11.45 -4.87 9.06
C ALA A 86 -12.36 -4.30 10.16
N THR A 87 -11.93 -3.25 10.88
CA THR A 87 -12.60 -2.80 12.11
C THR A 87 -13.46 -1.54 11.96
N CYS A 88 -13.26 -0.76 10.89
CA CYS A 88 -13.98 0.49 10.67
C CYS A 88 -14.64 0.54 9.29
N GLU A 89 -15.57 1.50 9.12
CA GLU A 89 -16.27 1.75 7.86
C GLU A 89 -16.24 3.25 7.57
N GLY A 90 -15.68 3.60 6.39
CA GLY A 90 -15.69 4.97 5.87
C GLY A 90 -16.99 5.30 5.12
N LEU A 91 -17.02 6.46 4.45
CA LEU A 91 -18.09 6.80 3.52
C LEU A 91 -18.11 5.84 2.33
N PHE A 92 -16.93 5.46 1.88
CA PHE A 92 -16.69 4.57 0.73
C PHE A 92 -15.71 3.47 1.12
N ARG A 93 -15.76 2.37 0.36
CA ARG A 93 -14.84 1.23 0.48
C ARG A 93 -14.33 0.86 -0.91
N GLU A 94 -13.07 0.51 -1.01
CA GLU A 94 -12.51 -0.04 -2.23
C GLU A 94 -12.83 -1.54 -2.32
N ASN A 95 -13.27 -2.00 -3.50
CA ASN A 95 -13.50 -3.39 -3.81
C ASN A 95 -12.96 -3.69 -5.21
N LYS A 96 -11.83 -4.39 -5.29
CA LYS A 96 -11.15 -4.77 -6.55
C LYS A 96 -10.89 -3.57 -7.47
N GLY A 97 -10.36 -2.48 -6.92
CA GLY A 97 -10.04 -1.25 -7.65
C GLY A 97 -11.26 -0.38 -7.99
N VAL A 98 -12.44 -0.69 -7.43
CA VAL A 98 -13.67 0.11 -7.60
C VAL A 98 -14.09 0.68 -6.26
N ILE A 99 -14.38 1.98 -6.22
CA ILE A 99 -14.91 2.64 -5.03
C ILE A 99 -16.42 2.40 -4.97
N GLU A 100 -16.86 1.78 -3.88
CA GLU A 100 -18.28 1.46 -3.62
C GLU A 100 -18.80 2.29 -2.44
N ASN A 101 -20.11 2.58 -2.48
CA ASN A 101 -20.80 3.20 -1.34
C ASN A 101 -20.79 2.26 -0.14
N ALA A 102 -20.28 2.74 0.99
CA ALA A 102 -20.18 2.01 2.24
C ALA A 102 -21.06 2.65 3.33
N GLY A 103 -20.50 3.40 4.26
CA GLY A 103 -21.27 4.20 5.22
C GLY A 103 -22.15 5.26 4.57
N CYS A 104 -21.79 5.72 3.38
CA CYS A 104 -22.64 6.53 2.52
C CYS A 104 -23.61 5.64 1.72
N GLU A 105 -24.91 5.91 1.76
CA GLU A 105 -25.90 5.22 0.94
C GLU A 105 -25.97 5.80 -0.49
N LYS A 106 -25.94 7.12 -0.59
CA LYS A 106 -25.92 7.89 -1.83
C LYS A 106 -25.31 9.26 -1.61
N TYR A 107 -24.84 9.87 -2.69
CA TYR A 107 -24.35 11.25 -2.63
C TYR A 107 -24.77 12.04 -3.88
N GLU A 108 -24.69 13.35 -3.77
CA GLU A 108 -25.01 14.32 -4.82
C GLU A 108 -23.86 15.31 -4.91
N VAL A 109 -23.54 15.72 -6.15
CA VAL A 109 -22.52 16.73 -6.43
C VAL A 109 -23.21 17.90 -7.15
N SER A 110 -22.90 19.12 -6.72
CA SER A 110 -23.41 20.32 -7.38
C SER A 110 -22.85 20.47 -8.81
N ASP A 111 -23.57 21.18 -9.68
CA ASP A 111 -23.19 21.38 -11.09
C ASP A 111 -21.81 22.03 -11.27
N ASP A 112 -21.35 22.81 -10.29
CA ASP A 112 -20.02 23.43 -10.27
C ASP A 112 -18.90 22.52 -9.73
N GLY A 113 -19.26 21.30 -9.29
CA GLY A 113 -18.32 20.32 -8.74
C GLY A 113 -17.74 20.71 -7.37
N LEU A 114 -18.30 21.71 -6.69
CA LEU A 114 -17.75 22.23 -5.43
C LEU A 114 -18.42 21.67 -4.19
N THR A 115 -19.68 21.25 -4.26
CA THR A 115 -20.43 20.81 -3.10
C THR A 115 -20.83 19.35 -3.26
N TYR A 116 -20.45 18.55 -2.27
CA TYR A 116 -20.80 17.13 -2.13
C TYR A 116 -21.73 16.96 -0.93
N THR A 117 -22.89 16.33 -1.13
CA THR A 117 -23.84 16.01 -0.07
C THR A 117 -23.99 14.51 0.05
N PHE A 118 -23.60 13.94 1.18
CA PHE A 118 -23.61 12.50 1.46
C PHE A 118 -24.77 12.16 2.40
N HIS A 119 -25.56 11.16 2.04
CA HIS A 119 -26.61 10.58 2.87
C HIS A 119 -26.10 9.30 3.49
N LEU A 120 -26.01 9.25 4.81
CA LEU A 120 -25.40 8.16 5.55
C LEU A 120 -26.38 7.02 5.78
N ARG A 121 -25.87 5.78 5.75
CA ARG A 121 -26.59 4.61 6.23
C ARG A 121 -26.71 4.63 7.74
N LYS A 122 -27.73 3.96 8.26
CA LYS A 122 -27.77 3.63 9.68
C LYS A 122 -26.74 2.54 9.97
N ASN A 123 -25.78 2.84 10.78
CA ASN A 123 -24.75 1.93 11.25
C ASN A 123 -24.48 2.20 12.74
N LYS A 124 -23.83 1.27 13.42
CA LYS A 124 -23.50 1.40 14.83
C LYS A 124 -22.06 1.04 15.12
N TRP A 125 -21.54 1.63 16.14
CA TRP A 125 -20.32 1.20 16.80
C TRP A 125 -20.56 -0.10 17.59
N SER A 126 -19.51 -0.85 17.86
CA SER A 126 -19.54 -2.11 18.61
C SER A 126 -20.09 -2.00 20.04
N ASP A 127 -20.16 -0.78 20.58
CA ASP A 127 -20.81 -0.46 21.86
C ASP A 127 -22.30 -0.08 21.72
N GLY A 128 -22.87 -0.15 20.51
CA GLY A 128 -24.29 0.12 20.22
C GLY A 128 -24.62 1.59 19.94
N VAL A 129 -23.65 2.52 20.04
CA VAL A 129 -23.85 3.94 19.70
C VAL A 129 -23.98 4.09 18.19
N GLU A 130 -24.88 4.97 17.71
CA GLU A 130 -25.09 5.21 16.28
C GLU A 130 -23.89 5.95 15.67
N VAL A 131 -23.56 5.58 14.41
CA VAL A 131 -22.60 6.32 13.57
C VAL A 131 -23.36 7.49 12.93
N VAL A 132 -22.89 8.72 13.17
CA VAL A 132 -23.57 9.94 12.74
C VAL A 132 -22.61 10.92 12.03
N ALA A 133 -23.16 11.85 11.25
CA ALA A 133 -22.41 12.77 10.40
C ALA A 133 -21.40 13.64 11.18
N SER A 134 -21.71 14.00 12.43
CA SER A 134 -20.78 14.79 13.27
C SER A 134 -19.46 14.05 13.51
N GLN A 135 -19.47 12.72 13.58
CA GLN A 135 -18.26 11.90 13.81
C GLN A 135 -17.31 11.90 12.61
N TYR A 136 -17.83 12.01 11.38
CA TYR A 136 -17.03 12.24 10.17
C TYR A 136 -16.47 13.67 10.14
N LYS A 137 -17.26 14.65 10.54
CA LYS A 137 -16.79 16.04 10.69
C LYS A 137 -15.67 16.14 11.72
N ASP A 138 -15.80 15.48 12.86
CA ASP A 138 -14.79 15.44 13.92
C ASP A 138 -13.48 14.77 13.42
N ALA A 139 -13.57 13.78 12.53
CA ALA A 139 -12.41 13.17 11.88
C ALA A 139 -11.65 14.18 11.01
N VAL A 140 -12.37 14.99 10.22
CA VAL A 140 -11.76 16.06 9.41
C VAL A 140 -11.06 17.09 10.30
N GLU A 141 -11.70 17.50 11.41
CA GLU A 141 -11.08 18.43 12.35
C GLU A 141 -9.79 17.86 12.95
N ARG A 142 -9.83 16.58 13.34
CA ARG A 142 -8.67 15.90 13.93
C ARG A 142 -7.51 15.80 12.94
N VAL A 143 -7.78 15.40 11.70
CA VAL A 143 -6.75 15.23 10.66
C VAL A 143 -6.11 16.56 10.26
N LEU A 144 -6.88 17.64 10.33
CA LEU A 144 -6.41 19.00 10.06
C LEU A 144 -5.74 19.68 11.26
N ASN A 145 -5.65 19.02 12.41
CA ASN A 145 -4.94 19.57 13.56
C ASN A 145 -3.42 19.47 13.34
N ALA A 146 -2.78 20.58 13.00
CA ALA A 146 -1.34 20.66 12.74
C ALA A 146 -0.47 20.15 13.90
N ASP A 147 -0.94 20.24 15.15
CA ASP A 147 -0.20 19.79 16.33
C ASP A 147 -0.12 18.24 16.40
N LEU A 148 -1.00 17.52 15.70
CA LEU A 148 -0.97 16.06 15.55
C LEU A 148 -0.03 15.60 14.42
N ALA A 149 0.34 16.49 13.51
CA ALA A 149 1.21 16.19 12.35
C ALA A 149 0.77 14.93 11.57
N CYS A 150 -0.54 14.83 11.27
CA CYS A 150 -1.12 13.68 10.58
C CYS A 150 -0.50 13.48 9.19
N PRO A 151 -0.02 12.26 8.84
CA PRO A 151 0.69 11.99 7.59
C PRO A 151 -0.11 12.36 6.32
N TYR A 152 -1.44 12.18 6.36
CA TYR A 152 -2.35 12.41 5.25
C TYR A 152 -3.27 13.63 5.43
N SER A 153 -2.87 14.63 6.24
CA SER A 153 -3.62 15.89 6.39
C SER A 153 -3.88 16.59 5.04
N PHE A 154 -2.94 16.47 4.09
CA PHE A 154 -3.05 17.05 2.77
C PHE A 154 -4.21 16.48 1.92
N PHE A 155 -4.75 15.30 2.24
CA PHE A 155 -5.95 14.77 1.60
C PHE A 155 -7.19 15.65 1.86
N ALA A 156 -7.23 16.31 3.00
CA ALA A 156 -8.32 17.20 3.37
C ALA A 156 -8.12 18.64 2.88
N PHE A 157 -6.95 19.03 2.34
CA PHE A 157 -6.68 20.40 1.87
C PHE A 157 -7.60 20.90 0.74
N PRO A 158 -8.13 20.04 -0.17
CA PRO A 158 -9.14 20.48 -1.11
C PRO A 158 -10.44 21.01 -0.49
N ILE A 159 -10.75 20.65 0.76
CA ILE A 159 -11.91 21.15 1.47
C ILE A 159 -11.71 22.64 1.78
N LYS A 160 -12.71 23.45 1.53
CA LYS A 160 -12.67 24.91 1.68
C LYS A 160 -12.11 25.33 3.06
N ASN A 161 -11.13 26.25 3.05
CA ASN A 161 -10.43 26.80 4.22
C ASN A 161 -9.68 25.75 5.08
N SER A 162 -9.55 24.49 4.66
CA SER A 162 -8.88 23.45 5.46
C SER A 162 -7.39 23.73 5.64
N GLU A 163 -6.71 24.17 4.58
CA GLU A 163 -5.29 24.55 4.65
C GLU A 163 -5.06 25.79 5.53
N LYS A 164 -6.01 26.77 5.50
CA LYS A 164 -5.96 27.93 6.40
C LYS A 164 -6.14 27.51 7.86
N TYR A 165 -7.06 26.58 8.12
CA TYR A 165 -7.22 26.04 9.47
C TYR A 165 -5.97 25.29 9.93
N TYR A 166 -5.40 24.42 9.08
CA TYR A 166 -4.14 23.72 9.35
C TYR A 166 -3.00 24.69 9.69
N ASN A 167 -2.91 25.82 8.97
CA ASN A 167 -1.93 26.88 9.20
C ASN A 167 -2.31 27.82 10.38
N LYS A 168 -3.42 27.55 11.10
CA LYS A 168 -3.93 28.36 12.23
C LYS A 168 -4.33 29.80 11.83
N GLU A 169 -4.76 29.98 10.58
CA GLU A 169 -5.19 31.28 10.03
C GLU A 169 -6.71 31.52 10.19
N CYS A 170 -7.50 30.47 10.44
CA CYS A 170 -8.93 30.55 10.68
C CYS A 170 -9.42 29.52 11.71
N GLY A 171 -10.66 29.63 12.18
CA GLY A 171 -11.32 28.63 13.03
C GLY A 171 -11.92 27.49 12.20
N PHE A 172 -12.13 26.31 12.82
CA PHE A 172 -12.72 25.14 12.16
C PHE A 172 -14.18 25.38 11.70
N ASP A 173 -14.89 26.30 12.32
CA ASP A 173 -16.23 26.74 11.91
C ASP A 173 -16.30 27.34 10.50
N GLN A 174 -15.13 27.71 9.92
CA GLN A 174 -15.00 28.22 8.55
C GLN A 174 -14.61 27.15 7.54
N VAL A 175 -14.23 25.93 8.00
CA VAL A 175 -13.88 24.81 7.13
C VAL A 175 -15.13 24.27 6.45
N GLY A 176 -15.01 23.91 5.17
CA GLY A 176 -16.12 23.48 4.32
C GLY A 176 -16.65 22.08 4.64
N VAL A 177 -16.81 21.72 5.91
CA VAL A 177 -17.44 20.46 6.36
C VAL A 177 -18.58 20.74 7.33
N GLU A 178 -19.76 20.16 7.04
CA GLU A 178 -20.98 20.42 7.81
C GLU A 178 -21.76 19.12 8.03
N ALA A 179 -22.03 18.79 9.29
CA ALA A 179 -23.05 17.81 9.67
C ALA A 179 -24.40 18.54 9.68
N VAL A 180 -25.17 18.40 8.60
CA VAL A 180 -26.47 19.09 8.41
C VAL A 180 -27.51 18.53 9.38
N ASP A 181 -27.49 17.21 9.56
CA ASP A 181 -28.23 16.44 10.55
C ASP A 181 -27.43 15.15 10.86
N ASP A 182 -28.01 14.23 11.64
CA ASP A 182 -27.33 13.00 12.07
C ASP A 182 -26.91 12.11 10.88
N TYR A 183 -27.58 12.20 9.74
CA TYR A 183 -27.35 11.33 8.58
C TYR A 183 -27.07 12.08 7.27
N THR A 184 -26.83 13.39 7.35
CA THR A 184 -26.49 14.21 6.19
C THR A 184 -25.19 14.97 6.46
N LEU A 185 -24.14 14.61 5.70
CA LEU A 185 -22.82 15.23 5.73
C LEU A 185 -22.60 16.02 4.44
N LYS A 186 -22.07 17.23 4.53
CA LYS A 186 -21.79 18.07 3.38
C LYS A 186 -20.35 18.55 3.40
N PHE A 187 -19.68 18.40 2.23
CA PHE A 187 -18.37 19.01 1.97
C PHE A 187 -18.50 20.12 0.93
N THR A 188 -17.73 21.18 1.12
CA THR A 188 -17.54 22.25 0.12
C THR A 188 -16.05 22.35 -0.18
N LEU A 189 -15.66 22.31 -1.44
CA LEU A 189 -14.27 22.35 -1.88
C LEU A 189 -13.84 23.77 -2.27
N GLU A 190 -12.52 24.04 -2.28
CA GLU A 190 -11.94 25.28 -2.82
C GLU A 190 -12.01 25.31 -4.37
N ALA A 191 -11.82 24.16 -5.00
CA ALA A 191 -11.89 23.97 -6.45
C ALA A 191 -12.50 22.60 -6.75
N PRO A 192 -13.07 22.36 -7.94
CA PRO A 192 -13.55 21.04 -8.33
C PRO A 192 -12.41 20.01 -8.29
N GLU A 193 -12.65 18.85 -7.70
CA GLU A 193 -11.68 17.75 -7.63
C GLU A 193 -12.37 16.45 -8.06
N PRO A 194 -12.19 15.98 -9.30
CA PRO A 194 -12.91 14.83 -9.85
C PRO A 194 -12.68 13.51 -9.12
N TYR A 195 -11.55 13.37 -8.42
CA TYR A 195 -11.16 12.19 -7.64
C TYR A 195 -11.35 12.37 -6.12
N PHE A 196 -12.11 13.38 -5.68
CA PHE A 196 -12.35 13.63 -4.26
C PHE A 196 -13.03 12.45 -3.56
N VAL A 197 -13.98 11.78 -4.24
CA VAL A 197 -14.68 10.61 -3.71
C VAL A 197 -13.71 9.45 -3.46
N ASP A 198 -12.73 9.24 -4.32
CA ASP A 198 -11.71 8.21 -4.15
C ASP A 198 -10.89 8.44 -2.87
N LYS A 199 -10.51 9.69 -2.59
CA LYS A 199 -9.80 10.05 -1.35
C LYS A 199 -10.63 9.78 -0.09
N LEU A 200 -11.96 9.92 -0.16
CA LEU A 200 -12.85 9.68 0.97
C LEU A 200 -12.96 8.21 1.40
N SER A 201 -12.39 7.27 0.63
CA SER A 201 -12.24 5.88 1.05
C SER A 201 -11.07 5.65 2.01
N TYR A 202 -10.21 6.65 2.20
CA TYR A 202 -9.02 6.55 3.03
C TYR A 202 -9.34 6.69 4.52
N THR A 203 -8.56 6.01 5.37
CA THR A 203 -8.79 5.90 6.81
C THR A 203 -8.89 7.23 7.55
N VAL A 204 -8.22 8.28 7.08
CA VAL A 204 -8.25 9.63 7.67
C VAL A 204 -9.64 10.28 7.63
N PHE A 205 -10.53 9.80 6.76
CA PHE A 205 -11.92 10.25 6.67
C PHE A 205 -12.93 9.30 7.36
N TYR A 206 -12.45 8.25 8.02
CA TYR A 206 -13.33 7.36 8.77
C TYR A 206 -13.90 8.08 10.01
N PRO A 207 -15.14 7.76 10.43
CA PRO A 207 -15.73 8.40 11.60
C PRO A 207 -14.93 8.09 12.86
N ILE A 208 -14.90 9.01 13.79
CA ILE A 208 -14.20 8.87 15.07
C ILE A 208 -15.15 9.08 16.26
N ARG A 209 -14.75 8.58 17.40
CA ARG A 209 -15.43 8.74 18.69
C ARG A 209 -14.59 9.64 19.60
N VAL A 210 -14.96 10.92 19.67
CA VAL A 210 -14.25 11.91 20.49
C VAL A 210 -14.24 11.51 21.96
N ASP A 211 -15.35 10.98 22.48
CA ASP A 211 -15.45 10.48 23.85
C ASP A 211 -14.49 9.31 24.14
N ASN A 212 -14.23 8.46 23.15
CA ASN A 212 -13.24 7.38 23.25
C ASN A 212 -11.80 7.93 23.23
N ILE A 213 -11.53 8.94 22.39
CA ILE A 213 -10.25 9.64 22.36
C ILE A 213 -9.99 10.33 23.70
N GLU A 214 -10.96 11.06 24.23
CA GLU A 214 -10.85 11.73 25.54
C GLU A 214 -10.64 10.74 26.69
N LYS A 215 -11.29 9.58 26.64
CA LYS A 215 -11.16 8.52 27.65
C LYS A 215 -9.72 8.01 27.78
N TYR A 216 -9.01 7.85 26.66
CA TYR A 216 -7.65 7.30 26.65
C TYR A 216 -6.57 8.40 26.61
N GLY A 217 -6.91 9.63 26.22
CA GLY A 217 -5.98 10.76 26.18
C GLY A 217 -4.69 10.44 25.42
N ASP A 218 -3.54 10.67 26.04
CA ASP A 218 -2.22 10.47 25.43
C ASP A 218 -1.92 9.00 25.07
N THR A 219 -2.71 8.04 25.53
CA THR A 219 -2.55 6.61 25.19
C THR A 219 -3.49 6.16 24.08
N TYR A 220 -4.35 7.03 23.55
CA TYR A 220 -5.22 6.69 22.43
C TYR A 220 -4.41 6.27 21.21
N GLY A 221 -4.82 5.19 20.55
CA GLY A 221 -4.16 4.68 19.37
C GLY A 221 -2.90 3.83 19.61
N THR A 222 -2.57 3.51 20.88
CA THR A 222 -1.40 2.68 21.21
C THR A 222 -1.74 1.21 21.44
N ASP A 223 -3.03 0.84 21.56
CA ASP A 223 -3.48 -0.52 21.84
C ASP A 223 -4.77 -0.82 21.05
N ALA A 224 -4.79 -1.95 20.34
CA ALA A 224 -5.96 -2.40 19.57
C ALA A 224 -7.22 -2.53 20.43
N MET A 225 -7.08 -2.93 21.71
CA MET A 225 -8.21 -3.09 22.64
C MET A 225 -8.91 -1.77 23.01
N GLN A 226 -8.33 -0.63 22.64
CA GLN A 226 -8.96 0.69 22.77
C GLN A 226 -9.89 1.02 21.59
N THR A 227 -9.83 0.26 20.49
CA THR A 227 -10.57 0.54 19.26
C THR A 227 -12.04 0.20 19.45
N LEU A 228 -12.92 1.18 19.19
CA LEU A 228 -14.33 0.93 18.92
C LEU A 228 -14.50 0.65 17.43
N SER A 229 -15.24 -0.40 17.09
CA SER A 229 -15.40 -0.84 15.71
C SER A 229 -16.77 -0.43 15.17
N CYS A 230 -16.82 0.08 13.94
CA CYS A 230 -18.05 0.32 13.19
C CYS A 230 -18.05 -0.41 11.83
N GLY A 231 -17.03 -1.23 11.57
CA GLY A 231 -16.83 -2.05 10.38
C GLY A 231 -17.24 -3.49 10.57
N PRO A 232 -16.84 -4.38 9.62
CA PRO A 232 -17.30 -5.78 9.56
C PRO A 232 -16.84 -6.63 10.75
N PHE A 233 -15.72 -6.32 11.37
CA PHE A 233 -15.14 -7.05 12.50
C PHE A 233 -14.85 -6.12 13.69
N MET A 234 -14.67 -6.72 14.86
CA MET A 234 -14.23 -6.04 16.08
C MET A 234 -13.12 -6.84 16.75
N VAL A 235 -12.26 -6.14 17.50
CA VAL A 235 -11.14 -6.76 18.21
C VAL A 235 -11.68 -7.55 19.40
N GLN A 236 -11.38 -8.85 19.44
CA GLN A 236 -11.68 -9.71 20.59
C GLN A 236 -10.45 -9.88 21.48
N GLU A 237 -9.28 -10.16 20.87
CA GLU A 237 -8.02 -10.32 21.58
C GLU A 237 -6.88 -9.65 20.80
N TYR A 238 -5.94 -9.09 21.53
CA TYR A 238 -4.73 -8.50 20.96
C TYR A 238 -3.55 -8.72 21.88
N THR A 239 -2.47 -9.25 21.33
CA THR A 239 -1.16 -9.30 21.99
C THR A 239 -0.12 -8.78 21.00
N ALA A 240 0.50 -7.66 21.33
CA ALA A 240 1.49 -7.00 20.49
C ALA A 240 2.62 -7.96 20.08
N ASN A 241 2.93 -8.01 18.77
CA ASN A 241 3.95 -8.89 18.18
C ASN A 241 3.73 -10.39 18.46
N GLN A 242 2.48 -10.82 18.68
CA GLN A 242 2.15 -12.25 18.90
C GLN A 242 0.89 -12.65 18.13
N SER A 243 -0.28 -12.04 18.45
CA SER A 243 -1.54 -12.45 17.85
C SER A 243 -2.61 -11.35 17.91
N THR A 244 -3.54 -11.42 16.97
CA THR A 244 -4.77 -10.61 16.96
C THR A 244 -5.93 -11.52 16.57
N VAL A 245 -7.00 -11.51 17.36
CA VAL A 245 -8.26 -12.18 17.04
C VAL A 245 -9.32 -11.13 16.79
N LEU A 246 -9.85 -11.14 15.57
CA LEU A 246 -10.98 -10.30 15.18
C LEU A 246 -12.22 -11.19 15.02
N VAL A 247 -13.35 -10.73 15.54
CA VAL A 247 -14.62 -11.45 15.41
C VAL A 247 -15.63 -10.61 14.67
N LYS A 248 -16.57 -11.24 14.01
CA LYS A 248 -17.66 -10.58 13.30
C LYS A 248 -18.39 -9.57 14.19
N ASN A 249 -18.59 -8.36 13.67
CA ASN A 249 -19.33 -7.29 14.35
C ASN A 249 -20.84 -7.43 14.04
N PRO A 250 -21.69 -7.83 15.02
CA PRO A 250 -23.13 -8.00 14.78
C PRO A 250 -23.88 -6.65 14.61
N GLU A 251 -23.29 -5.54 15.05
CA GLU A 251 -23.89 -4.19 14.93
C GLU A 251 -23.57 -3.52 13.58
N TYR A 252 -22.70 -4.13 12.77
CA TYR A 252 -22.34 -3.60 11.45
C TYR A 252 -23.53 -3.64 10.49
N TRP A 253 -23.77 -2.57 9.74
CA TRP A 253 -24.95 -2.43 8.88
C TRP A 253 -25.10 -3.54 7.83
N ASP A 254 -23.97 -4.10 7.35
CA ASP A 254 -23.92 -5.13 6.30
C ASP A 254 -23.49 -6.50 6.87
N SER A 255 -23.73 -6.73 8.15
CA SER A 255 -23.30 -7.95 8.85
C SER A 255 -23.83 -9.23 8.21
N GLU A 256 -24.97 -9.21 7.50
CA GLU A 256 -25.51 -10.36 6.80
C GLU A 256 -24.63 -10.85 5.64
N HIS A 257 -23.80 -9.96 5.06
CA HIS A 257 -22.86 -10.26 3.99
C HIS A 257 -21.41 -10.42 4.47
N VAL A 258 -21.16 -10.45 5.76
CA VAL A 258 -19.90 -10.86 6.37
C VAL A 258 -19.99 -12.33 6.70
N TYR A 259 -19.22 -13.17 6.02
CA TYR A 259 -19.33 -14.63 6.13
C TYR A 259 -18.42 -15.22 7.20
N LEU A 260 -17.21 -14.67 7.38
CA LEU A 260 -16.30 -15.11 8.44
C LEU A 260 -16.88 -14.79 9.82
N ASP A 261 -16.79 -15.74 10.73
CA ASP A 261 -17.10 -15.54 12.14
C ASP A 261 -15.88 -14.99 12.90
N GLU A 262 -14.66 -15.37 12.46
CA GLU A 262 -13.39 -15.02 13.11
C GLU A 262 -12.24 -14.89 12.12
N ILE A 263 -11.29 -14.02 12.43
CA ILE A 263 -9.99 -13.90 11.77
C ILE A 263 -8.93 -14.06 12.87
N ASP A 264 -8.15 -15.15 12.80
CA ASP A 264 -7.04 -15.44 13.71
C ASP A 264 -5.71 -15.09 13.02
N LEU A 265 -5.02 -14.10 13.54
CA LEU A 265 -3.77 -13.59 13.00
C LEU A 265 -2.62 -13.87 13.96
N GLN A 266 -1.56 -14.51 13.48
CA GLN A 266 -0.38 -14.88 14.27
C GLN A 266 0.87 -14.17 13.74
N GLN A 267 1.76 -13.74 14.65
CA GLN A 267 3.06 -13.21 14.24
C GLN A 267 3.98 -14.35 13.84
N VAL A 268 4.43 -14.35 12.59
CA VAL A 268 5.38 -15.32 12.06
C VAL A 268 6.41 -14.59 11.19
N ASP A 269 7.59 -14.29 11.75
CA ASP A 269 8.61 -13.48 11.09
C ASP A 269 9.38 -14.24 10.00
N GLU A 270 9.65 -15.53 10.26
CA GLU A 270 10.48 -16.34 9.37
C GLU A 270 9.71 -16.89 8.17
N THR A 271 10.09 -16.50 6.95
CA THR A 271 9.46 -16.94 5.70
C THR A 271 9.34 -18.47 5.59
N ALA A 272 10.38 -19.20 6.01
CA ALA A 272 10.35 -20.68 6.02
C ALA A 272 9.22 -21.22 6.89
N THR A 273 9.00 -20.63 8.06
CA THR A 273 7.93 -21.02 8.97
C THR A 273 6.57 -20.67 8.40
N GLN A 274 6.42 -19.50 7.77
CA GLN A 274 5.16 -19.11 7.09
C GLN A 274 4.75 -20.16 6.06
N PHE A 275 5.70 -20.61 5.20
CA PHE A 275 5.41 -21.64 4.21
C PHE A 275 5.13 -23.02 4.80
N GLN A 276 5.74 -23.38 5.93
CA GLN A 276 5.42 -24.63 6.64
C GLN A 276 4.00 -24.60 7.22
N LEU A 277 3.60 -23.48 7.82
CA LEU A 277 2.25 -23.28 8.36
C LEU A 277 1.20 -23.26 7.23
N PHE A 278 1.49 -22.63 6.12
CA PHE A 278 0.64 -22.64 4.93
C PHE A 278 0.47 -24.06 4.37
N GLU A 279 1.55 -24.83 4.25
CA GLU A 279 1.51 -26.23 3.80
C GLU A 279 0.71 -27.12 4.77
N ALA A 280 0.69 -26.79 6.06
CA ALA A 280 -0.06 -27.49 7.10
C ALA A 280 -1.52 -27.00 7.22
N GLY A 281 -1.96 -26.01 6.43
CA GLY A 281 -3.30 -25.41 6.50
C GLY A 281 -3.53 -24.55 7.74
N GLN A 282 -2.45 -24.09 8.41
CA GLN A 282 -2.49 -23.22 9.58
C GLN A 282 -2.34 -21.73 9.23
N LEU A 283 -2.01 -21.43 7.99
CA LEU A 283 -2.17 -20.11 7.35
C LEU A 283 -2.95 -20.30 6.06
N ASP A 284 -3.84 -19.39 5.76
CA ASP A 284 -4.66 -19.44 4.56
C ASP A 284 -4.06 -18.69 3.38
N PHE A 285 -3.07 -17.84 3.62
CA PHE A 285 -2.36 -17.11 2.58
C PHE A 285 -0.93 -16.78 3.01
N VAL A 286 -0.03 -16.69 2.02
CA VAL A 286 1.36 -16.26 2.19
C VAL A 286 1.81 -15.45 0.97
N ALA A 287 2.65 -14.44 1.19
CA ALA A 287 3.27 -13.70 0.11
C ALA A 287 4.26 -14.60 -0.67
N ALA A 288 4.21 -14.52 -1.99
CA ALA A 288 5.16 -15.25 -2.84
C ALA A 288 6.55 -14.62 -2.74
N SER A 289 7.53 -15.37 -2.24
CA SER A 289 8.88 -14.85 -2.04
C SER A 289 9.99 -15.89 -2.15
N GLY A 290 11.17 -15.44 -2.53
CA GLY A 290 12.44 -16.13 -2.42
C GLY A 290 12.48 -17.53 -3.06
N ASP A 291 13.17 -18.44 -2.40
CA ASP A 291 13.42 -19.82 -2.88
C ASP A 291 12.14 -20.70 -2.92
N TYR A 292 11.05 -20.24 -2.32
CA TYR A 292 9.78 -20.98 -2.26
C TYR A 292 8.94 -20.84 -3.53
N LEU A 293 9.22 -19.86 -4.38
CA LEU A 293 8.47 -19.55 -5.60
C LEU A 293 8.28 -20.77 -6.51
N LYS A 294 9.36 -21.44 -6.85
CA LYS A 294 9.30 -22.59 -7.78
C LYS A 294 8.40 -23.73 -7.27
N LYS A 295 8.49 -24.05 -5.97
CA LYS A 295 7.67 -25.09 -5.34
C LYS A 295 6.20 -24.74 -5.41
N TRP A 296 5.86 -23.50 -5.02
CA TRP A 296 4.48 -23.09 -4.85
C TRP A 296 3.82 -22.68 -6.18
N ASP A 297 4.57 -22.19 -7.17
CA ASP A 297 4.08 -22.03 -8.54
C ASP A 297 3.67 -23.38 -9.14
N GLN A 298 4.48 -24.41 -8.91
CA GLN A 298 4.12 -25.76 -9.31
C GLN A 298 2.86 -26.25 -8.56
N ALA A 299 2.80 -26.06 -7.25
CA ALA A 299 1.64 -26.43 -6.46
C ALA A 299 0.36 -25.74 -6.94
N ALA A 300 0.42 -24.44 -7.26
CA ALA A 300 -0.68 -23.70 -7.82
C ALA A 300 -1.09 -24.22 -9.21
N SER A 301 -0.12 -24.54 -10.08
CA SER A 301 -0.39 -25.13 -11.40
C SER A 301 -1.04 -26.53 -11.31
N GLU A 302 -0.80 -27.24 -10.22
CA GLU A 302 -1.41 -28.55 -9.91
C GLU A 302 -2.76 -28.39 -9.16
N GLY A 303 -3.23 -27.17 -8.90
CA GLY A 303 -4.49 -26.88 -8.24
C GLY A 303 -4.49 -27.13 -6.71
N LYS A 304 -3.31 -27.22 -6.08
CA LYS A 304 -3.16 -27.43 -4.63
C LYS A 304 -3.35 -26.16 -3.82
N CYS A 305 -3.21 -25.01 -4.44
CA CYS A 305 -3.49 -23.68 -3.89
C CYS A 305 -3.85 -22.74 -5.05
N GLN A 306 -4.34 -21.56 -4.74
CA GLN A 306 -4.57 -20.50 -5.71
C GLN A 306 -3.31 -19.62 -5.79
N LEU A 307 -2.90 -19.23 -6.99
CA LEU A 307 -1.93 -18.14 -7.19
C LEU A 307 -2.72 -16.86 -7.44
N TYR A 308 -2.63 -15.93 -6.50
CA TYR A 308 -3.10 -14.57 -6.71
C TYR A 308 -2.00 -13.76 -7.40
N THR A 309 -2.36 -13.13 -8.51
CA THR A 309 -1.48 -12.21 -9.24
C THR A 309 -2.31 -11.01 -9.65
N ASP A 310 -1.92 -9.84 -9.20
CA ASP A 310 -2.55 -8.58 -9.60
C ASP A 310 -1.52 -7.45 -9.61
N GLY A 311 -1.79 -6.39 -10.39
CA GLY A 311 -0.93 -5.20 -10.42
C GLY A 311 -0.91 -4.52 -9.06
N ASP A 312 0.29 -4.32 -8.54
CA ASP A 312 0.52 -3.42 -7.41
C ASP A 312 0.74 -2.01 -7.99
N VAL A 313 -0.13 -1.08 -7.68
CA VAL A 313 -0.09 0.30 -8.20
C VAL A 313 1.16 1.07 -7.74
N ARG A 314 2.32 0.40 -7.81
CA ARG A 314 3.64 0.95 -7.48
C ARG A 314 4.54 0.96 -8.70
N SER A 315 5.09 2.15 -8.98
CA SER A 315 6.12 2.37 -9.99
C SER A 315 7.48 2.55 -9.32
N GLN A 316 8.48 1.83 -9.80
CA GLN A 316 9.87 2.03 -9.42
C GLN A 316 10.60 2.79 -10.52
N TYR A 317 11.36 3.81 -10.15
CA TYR A 317 12.01 4.69 -11.12
C TYR A 317 13.33 5.25 -10.60
N PHE A 318 14.22 5.68 -11.51
CA PHE A 318 15.32 6.58 -11.16
C PHE A 318 14.82 8.00 -11.05
N SER A 319 15.25 8.69 -10.00
CA SER A 319 15.12 10.14 -9.84
C SER A 319 16.50 10.77 -9.99
N PHE A 320 16.56 11.83 -10.78
CA PHE A 320 17.77 12.60 -11.01
C PHE A 320 17.71 13.94 -10.28
N ASN A 321 18.78 14.33 -9.61
CA ASN A 321 18.89 15.67 -9.02
C ASN A 321 19.12 16.70 -10.13
N THR A 322 18.08 17.36 -10.59
CA THR A 322 18.11 18.26 -11.75
C THR A 322 18.75 19.62 -11.49
N GLN A 323 19.21 19.88 -10.27
CA GLN A 323 19.85 21.14 -9.90
C GLN A 323 21.29 21.23 -10.41
N GLU A 324 21.75 22.45 -10.69
CA GLU A 324 23.18 22.73 -11.00
C GLU A 324 24.09 22.33 -9.82
N SER A 325 23.55 22.40 -8.59
CA SER A 325 24.26 22.06 -7.35
C SER A 325 24.36 20.56 -7.09
N CYS A 326 23.84 19.68 -7.97
CA CYS A 326 24.02 18.24 -7.82
C CYS A 326 25.52 17.88 -7.76
N PRO A 327 25.92 16.79 -7.06
CA PRO A 327 27.34 16.51 -6.78
C PRO A 327 28.27 16.54 -8.00
N SER A 328 27.83 16.00 -9.15
CA SER A 328 28.60 16.05 -10.40
C SER A 328 28.47 17.40 -11.16
N GLY A 329 27.39 18.14 -10.89
CA GLY A 329 26.99 19.30 -11.69
C GLY A 329 26.60 18.96 -13.13
N LEU A 330 26.22 17.69 -13.39
CA LEU A 330 25.89 17.20 -14.74
C LEU A 330 24.40 16.91 -14.93
N MET A 331 23.70 16.51 -13.86
CA MET A 331 22.30 16.06 -13.97
C MET A 331 21.31 17.20 -14.28
N GLN A 332 21.72 18.45 -14.33
CA GLN A 332 20.93 19.54 -14.89
C GLN A 332 20.66 19.39 -16.40
N ASN A 333 21.47 18.60 -17.12
CA ASN A 333 21.33 18.40 -18.57
C ASN A 333 20.48 17.15 -18.89
N ALA A 334 19.41 17.32 -19.66
CA ALA A 334 18.49 16.24 -20.01
C ALA A 334 19.14 15.12 -20.86
N LYS A 335 20.08 15.46 -21.77
CA LYS A 335 20.77 14.43 -22.58
C LYS A 335 21.66 13.54 -21.73
N ILE A 336 22.33 14.11 -20.71
CA ILE A 336 23.12 13.33 -19.76
C ILE A 336 22.22 12.41 -18.96
N ARG A 337 21.08 12.90 -18.44
CA ARG A 337 20.10 12.07 -17.72
C ARG A 337 19.58 10.95 -18.61
N LYS A 338 19.22 11.22 -19.88
CA LYS A 338 18.78 10.18 -20.84
C LYS A 338 19.88 9.14 -21.08
N ALA A 339 21.12 9.58 -21.30
CA ALA A 339 22.24 8.67 -21.53
C ALA A 339 22.44 7.72 -20.35
N VAL A 340 22.37 8.22 -19.12
CA VAL A 340 22.41 7.42 -17.88
C VAL A 340 21.19 6.51 -17.77
N ALA A 341 19.99 7.07 -17.95
CA ALA A 341 18.72 6.36 -17.84
C ALA A 341 18.65 5.11 -18.74
N TYR A 342 19.11 5.25 -19.97
CA TYR A 342 18.99 4.22 -21.00
C TYR A 342 20.12 3.17 -20.98
N THR A 343 21.07 3.27 -20.03
CA THR A 343 22.01 2.17 -19.74
C THR A 343 21.34 0.98 -19.10
N PHE A 344 20.16 1.18 -18.47
CA PHE A 344 19.47 0.19 -17.69
C PHE A 344 18.39 -0.53 -18.52
N ASP A 345 18.55 -1.83 -18.67
CA ASP A 345 17.60 -2.72 -19.34
C ASP A 345 16.62 -3.29 -18.29
N SER A 346 15.41 -2.74 -18.24
CA SER A 346 14.38 -3.13 -17.29
C SER A 346 13.96 -4.59 -17.45
N GLN A 347 13.82 -5.10 -18.70
CA GLN A 347 13.38 -6.48 -18.92
C GLN A 347 14.42 -7.49 -18.47
N THR A 348 15.68 -7.33 -18.91
CA THR A 348 16.79 -8.20 -18.47
C THR A 348 16.94 -8.19 -16.93
N PHE A 349 16.76 -7.03 -16.31
CA PHE A 349 16.80 -6.89 -14.87
C PHE A 349 15.66 -7.66 -14.18
N ILE A 350 14.41 -7.48 -14.63
CA ILE A 350 13.24 -8.17 -14.10
C ILE A 350 13.40 -9.69 -14.21
N ASP A 351 13.87 -10.17 -15.36
CA ASP A 351 14.05 -11.60 -15.61
C ASP A 351 15.13 -12.22 -14.70
N SER A 352 16.22 -11.49 -14.47
CA SER A 352 17.35 -12.00 -13.69
C SER A 352 17.17 -11.89 -12.18
N VAL A 353 16.50 -10.83 -11.71
CA VAL A 353 16.37 -10.51 -10.27
C VAL A 353 15.01 -10.93 -9.70
N TYR A 354 13.95 -10.71 -10.47
CA TYR A 354 12.58 -10.93 -10.01
C TYR A 354 11.88 -12.13 -10.65
N ASN A 355 12.62 -13.00 -11.35
CA ASN A 355 12.06 -14.20 -12.01
C ASN A 355 10.85 -13.86 -12.91
N SER A 356 10.94 -12.77 -13.67
CA SER A 356 9.90 -12.27 -14.59
C SER A 356 8.55 -11.91 -13.90
N ARG A 357 8.57 -11.59 -12.61
CA ARG A 357 7.35 -11.33 -11.82
C ARG A 357 6.87 -9.88 -11.84
N TYR A 358 7.64 -8.99 -12.45
CA TYR A 358 7.26 -7.58 -12.58
C TYR A 358 7.18 -7.21 -14.06
N THR A 359 6.57 -6.07 -14.34
CA THR A 359 6.40 -5.58 -15.70
C THR A 359 7.36 -4.41 -15.96
N ALA A 360 8.11 -4.45 -17.07
CA ALA A 360 9.00 -3.35 -17.48
C ALA A 360 8.20 -2.08 -17.74
N ALA A 361 8.61 -0.95 -17.15
CA ALA A 361 7.94 0.33 -17.24
C ALA A 361 8.70 1.32 -18.13
N TYR A 362 7.95 1.99 -19.00
CA TYR A 362 8.40 3.09 -19.86
C TYR A 362 7.53 4.34 -19.69
N GLY A 363 6.63 4.32 -18.71
CA GLY A 363 5.79 5.38 -18.18
C GLY A 363 5.79 5.34 -16.66
N LEU A 364 5.35 6.41 -16.00
CA LEU A 364 5.32 6.52 -14.53
C LEU A 364 4.04 5.94 -13.93
N VAL A 365 2.90 6.33 -14.51
CA VAL A 365 1.58 5.87 -14.04
C VAL A 365 1.44 4.38 -14.32
N THR A 366 1.09 3.60 -13.31
CA THR A 366 0.97 2.14 -13.41
C THR A 366 -0.30 1.70 -14.13
N PRO A 367 -0.37 0.45 -14.63
CA PRO A 367 -1.65 -0.21 -14.91
C PRO A 367 -2.58 -0.17 -13.70
N ASN A 368 -3.89 -0.41 -13.91
CA ASN A 368 -4.98 -0.40 -12.92
C ASN A 368 -5.37 1.00 -12.38
N ILE A 369 -4.68 2.07 -12.80
CA ILE A 369 -5.09 3.45 -12.51
C ILE A 369 -6.08 3.91 -13.57
N LYS A 370 -7.15 4.58 -13.14
CA LYS A 370 -8.26 5.01 -14.01
C LYS A 370 -8.41 6.52 -14.05
N VAL A 371 -9.02 6.98 -15.14
CA VAL A 371 -9.58 8.33 -15.28
C VAL A 371 -11.07 8.13 -15.60
N GLY A 372 -11.92 8.33 -14.61
CA GLY A 372 -13.32 7.88 -14.68
C GLY A 372 -13.41 6.36 -14.78
N ASP A 373 -14.05 5.85 -15.83
CA ASP A 373 -14.22 4.42 -16.10
C ASP A 373 -13.11 3.81 -16.99
N LYS A 374 -12.18 4.62 -17.50
CA LYS A 374 -11.13 4.21 -18.45
C LYS A 374 -9.81 3.91 -17.72
N GLU A 375 -9.24 2.75 -18.01
CA GLU A 375 -7.90 2.41 -17.51
C GLU A 375 -6.84 3.24 -18.28
N TYR A 376 -5.99 3.95 -17.54
CA TYR A 376 -5.07 4.94 -18.09
C TYR A 376 -4.08 4.36 -19.11
N ARG A 377 -3.42 3.24 -18.81
CA ARG A 377 -2.42 2.64 -19.71
C ARG A 377 -3.01 2.02 -20.98
N SER A 378 -4.30 1.72 -20.99
CA SER A 378 -5.01 1.29 -22.19
C SER A 378 -5.26 2.45 -23.18
N GLU A 379 -5.37 3.69 -22.65
CA GLU A 379 -5.68 4.90 -23.41
C GLU A 379 -4.43 5.74 -23.75
N VAL A 380 -3.40 5.70 -22.89
CA VAL A 380 -2.20 6.53 -22.99
C VAL A 380 -0.95 5.66 -23.12
N ALA A 381 -0.25 5.81 -24.24
CA ALA A 381 0.98 5.08 -24.51
C ALA A 381 2.13 5.49 -23.57
N GLU A 382 3.02 4.56 -23.29
CA GLU A 382 4.22 4.81 -22.50
C GLU A 382 5.21 5.72 -23.25
N PRO A 383 5.59 6.89 -22.71
CA PRO A 383 6.21 7.98 -23.48
C PRO A 383 7.61 7.66 -24.03
N ILE A 384 8.39 6.79 -23.39
CA ILE A 384 9.77 6.52 -23.81
C ILE A 384 10.00 5.13 -24.42
N LYS A 385 8.97 4.31 -24.62
CA LYS A 385 9.12 2.92 -25.04
C LYS A 385 9.81 2.79 -26.42
N GLU A 386 9.42 3.62 -27.37
CA GLU A 386 10.02 3.63 -28.73
C GLU A 386 11.43 4.23 -28.68
N GLU A 387 11.59 5.41 -28.05
CA GLU A 387 12.88 6.10 -27.96
C GLU A 387 13.92 5.22 -27.24
N TYR A 388 13.53 4.59 -26.11
CA TYR A 388 14.41 3.70 -25.39
C TYR A 388 14.94 2.56 -26.27
N SER A 389 14.11 1.97 -27.12
CA SER A 389 14.50 0.84 -27.98
C SER A 389 15.62 1.19 -28.96
N GLU A 390 15.80 2.48 -29.32
CA GLU A 390 16.88 2.93 -30.18
C GLU A 390 18.25 2.97 -29.49
N TYR A 391 18.25 3.15 -28.17
CA TYR A 391 19.45 3.28 -27.33
C TYR A 391 19.78 1.99 -26.57
N ALA A 392 18.80 1.12 -26.38
CA ALA A 392 18.98 -0.11 -25.62
C ALA A 392 20.15 -0.94 -26.12
N ASN A 393 21.05 -1.32 -25.21
CA ASN A 393 22.27 -2.09 -25.50
C ASN A 393 23.20 -1.48 -26.56
N ASN A 394 23.17 -0.16 -26.76
CA ASN A 394 24.01 0.57 -27.70
C ASN A 394 24.91 1.60 -26.98
N SER A 395 26.01 1.11 -26.40
CA SER A 395 26.95 1.94 -25.64
C SER A 395 27.53 3.10 -26.46
N GLU A 396 27.70 2.94 -27.79
CA GLU A 396 28.22 4.02 -28.64
C GLU A 396 27.22 5.18 -28.75
N LYS A 397 25.94 4.88 -28.99
CA LYS A 397 24.89 5.90 -29.00
C LYS A 397 24.74 6.58 -27.65
N LEU A 398 24.81 5.81 -26.56
CA LEU A 398 24.70 6.34 -25.20
C LEU A 398 25.87 7.29 -24.88
N LYS A 399 27.12 6.90 -25.22
CA LYS A 399 28.29 7.77 -25.07
C LYS A 399 28.19 9.03 -25.92
N ALA A 400 27.71 8.91 -27.17
CA ALA A 400 27.52 10.07 -28.04
C ALA A 400 26.52 11.06 -27.43
N LEU A 401 25.38 10.58 -26.93
CA LEU A 401 24.38 11.40 -26.26
C LEU A 401 24.94 12.07 -24.99
N PHE A 402 25.74 11.34 -24.21
CA PHE A 402 26.39 11.85 -23.00
C PHE A 402 27.39 12.97 -23.36
N HIS A 403 28.21 12.79 -24.40
CA HIS A 403 29.15 13.84 -24.91
C HIS A 403 28.39 15.07 -25.42
N GLU A 404 27.27 14.91 -26.11
CA GLU A 404 26.45 16.04 -26.52
C GLU A 404 26.02 16.88 -25.31
N GLY A 405 25.54 16.22 -24.24
CA GLY A 405 25.16 16.90 -23.00
C GLY A 405 26.34 17.59 -22.32
N LEU A 406 27.52 16.95 -22.30
CA LEU A 406 28.75 17.60 -21.78
C LEU A 406 29.12 18.85 -22.57
N LYS A 407 29.00 18.82 -23.90
CA LYS A 407 29.28 20.00 -24.76
C LYS A 407 28.32 21.15 -24.45
N GLU A 408 27.04 20.86 -24.26
CA GLU A 408 26.04 21.87 -23.89
C GLU A 408 26.37 22.53 -22.54
N LEU A 409 26.97 21.78 -21.61
CA LEU A 409 27.42 22.30 -20.32
C LEU A 409 28.83 22.95 -20.37
N GLY A 410 29.51 22.91 -21.51
CA GLY A 410 30.90 23.38 -21.62
C GLY A 410 31.91 22.52 -20.83
N LYS A 411 31.56 21.24 -20.56
CA LYS A 411 32.36 20.29 -19.77
C LYS A 411 32.85 19.10 -20.61
N ASP A 412 32.96 19.23 -21.94
CA ASP A 412 33.35 18.14 -22.83
C ASP A 412 34.74 17.57 -22.51
N THR A 413 34.88 16.26 -22.56
CA THR A 413 36.15 15.55 -22.33
C THR A 413 36.18 14.29 -23.17
N ASP A 414 37.34 13.93 -23.70
CA ASP A 414 37.52 12.67 -24.44
C ASP A 414 37.62 11.45 -23.51
N ASP A 415 37.94 11.67 -22.25
CA ASP A 415 38.09 10.61 -21.24
C ASP A 415 36.97 10.67 -20.20
N LEU A 416 35.87 9.90 -20.46
CA LEU A 416 34.75 9.80 -19.57
C LEU A 416 35.10 9.17 -18.21
N SER A 417 36.20 8.43 -18.09
CA SER A 417 36.64 7.82 -16.83
C SER A 417 37.06 8.84 -15.76
N THR A 418 37.23 10.11 -16.16
CA THR A 418 37.47 11.22 -15.23
C THR A 418 36.21 11.70 -14.53
N ILE A 419 35.05 11.38 -15.04
CA ILE A 419 33.74 11.75 -14.49
C ILE A 419 33.33 10.78 -13.41
N THR A 420 32.83 11.28 -12.30
CA THR A 420 32.26 10.46 -11.21
C THR A 420 30.84 10.94 -10.92
N LEU A 421 29.89 10.02 -10.96
CA LEU A 421 28.49 10.23 -10.56
C LEU A 421 28.27 9.68 -9.15
N GLN A 422 27.35 10.30 -8.38
CA GLN A 422 26.97 9.84 -7.05
C GLN A 422 25.61 9.14 -7.13
N PHE A 423 25.60 7.84 -6.83
CA PHE A 423 24.37 7.07 -6.71
C PHE A 423 24.05 6.87 -5.23
N LEU A 424 22.90 7.34 -4.79
CA LEU A 424 22.41 7.15 -3.42
C LEU A 424 21.50 5.92 -3.37
N GLY A 425 21.91 4.91 -2.61
CA GLY A 425 21.15 3.72 -2.29
C GLY A 425 20.79 3.68 -0.81
N TYR A 426 19.70 3.01 -0.45
CA TYR A 426 19.37 2.76 0.95
C TYR A 426 19.54 1.30 1.37
N GLY A 427 19.49 0.34 0.45
CA GLY A 427 19.88 -1.07 0.55
C GLY A 427 19.87 -1.73 1.93
N GLU A 428 18.70 -1.86 2.57
CA GLU A 428 18.58 -2.54 3.86
C GLU A 428 18.81 -4.04 3.72
N THR A 429 18.24 -4.64 2.67
CA THR A 429 18.33 -6.05 2.36
C THR A 429 19.50 -6.38 1.41
N THR A 430 19.89 -7.65 1.36
CA THR A 430 20.90 -8.14 0.40
C THR A 430 20.42 -7.94 -1.06
N ILE A 431 19.14 -8.19 -1.33
CA ILE A 431 18.57 -8.05 -2.68
C ILE A 431 18.63 -6.58 -3.14
N GLU A 432 18.32 -5.63 -2.28
CA GLU A 432 18.40 -4.20 -2.61
C GLU A 432 19.83 -3.77 -2.92
N LYS A 433 20.80 -4.22 -2.12
CA LYS A 433 22.23 -3.96 -2.37
C LYS A 433 22.69 -4.54 -3.71
N ASP A 434 22.26 -5.75 -4.04
CA ASP A 434 22.60 -6.41 -5.31
C ASP A 434 21.98 -5.64 -6.49
N ILE A 435 20.75 -5.14 -6.36
CA ILE A 435 20.06 -4.29 -7.33
C ILE A 435 20.86 -3.00 -7.58
N GLU A 436 21.23 -2.30 -6.52
CA GLU A 436 21.96 -1.05 -6.60
C GLU A 436 23.34 -1.23 -7.24
N GLN A 437 24.05 -2.32 -6.91
CA GLN A 437 25.31 -2.67 -7.53
C GLN A 437 25.16 -3.00 -9.03
N TYR A 438 24.10 -3.73 -9.41
CA TYR A 438 23.79 -4.02 -10.80
C TYR A 438 23.58 -2.73 -11.60
N VAL A 439 22.81 -1.79 -11.09
CA VAL A 439 22.57 -0.48 -11.74
C VAL A 439 23.88 0.26 -11.96
N VAL A 440 24.70 0.37 -10.92
CA VAL A 440 26.02 1.04 -10.97
C VAL A 440 26.90 0.40 -12.05
N GLN A 441 26.96 -0.92 -12.07
CA GLN A 441 27.76 -1.65 -13.07
C GLN A 441 27.26 -1.37 -14.51
N ARG A 442 25.94 -1.33 -14.72
CA ARG A 442 25.37 -1.03 -16.06
C ARG A 442 25.74 0.37 -16.55
N ILE A 443 25.71 1.37 -15.66
CA ILE A 443 26.12 2.74 -15.99
C ILE A 443 27.60 2.78 -16.36
N GLN A 444 28.47 2.16 -15.56
CA GLN A 444 29.92 2.15 -15.79
C GLN A 444 30.28 1.42 -17.09
N ASP A 445 29.71 0.24 -17.35
CA ASP A 445 30.02 -0.56 -18.55
C ASP A 445 29.58 0.15 -19.84
N ASN A 446 28.42 0.82 -19.83
CA ASN A 446 27.90 1.45 -21.04
C ASN A 446 28.51 2.83 -21.31
N LEU A 447 28.75 3.63 -20.29
CA LEU A 447 29.25 5.00 -20.48
C LEU A 447 30.75 5.14 -20.26
N GLY A 448 31.37 4.28 -19.44
CA GLY A 448 32.79 4.41 -19.07
C GLY A 448 33.04 5.45 -17.99
N VAL A 449 32.02 6.01 -17.37
CA VAL A 449 32.13 6.90 -16.21
C VAL A 449 32.33 6.10 -14.94
N LYS A 450 32.79 6.74 -13.87
CA LYS A 450 32.78 6.15 -12.53
C LYS A 450 31.46 6.44 -11.84
N VAL A 451 30.97 5.50 -11.06
CA VAL A 451 29.82 5.70 -10.19
C VAL A 451 30.21 5.34 -8.76
N ASN A 452 30.06 6.29 -7.87
CA ASN A 452 30.26 6.11 -6.44
C ASN A 452 28.92 5.76 -5.80
N LEU A 453 28.81 4.53 -5.32
CA LEU A 453 27.60 4.02 -4.65
C LEU A 453 27.70 4.31 -3.15
N ASN A 454 26.79 5.16 -2.66
CA ASN A 454 26.63 5.47 -1.24
C ASN A 454 25.37 4.75 -0.72
N ILE A 455 25.56 3.65 0.01
CA ILE A 455 24.45 2.90 0.66
C ILE A 455 24.37 3.33 2.11
N VAL A 456 23.26 3.90 2.52
CA VAL A 456 23.07 4.42 3.89
C VAL A 456 22.42 3.41 4.84
N GLY A 457 21.79 2.33 4.34
CA GLY A 457 21.28 1.20 5.12
C GLY A 457 20.10 1.52 6.04
N ASP A 458 19.45 2.67 5.86
CA ASP A 458 18.29 3.12 6.62
C ASP A 458 17.46 4.09 5.78
N PHE A 459 16.15 3.87 5.72
CA PHE A 459 15.24 4.68 4.90
C PHE A 459 15.20 6.15 5.35
N GLY A 460 15.21 6.42 6.65
CA GLY A 460 15.18 7.78 7.20
C GLY A 460 16.44 8.56 6.84
N LEU A 461 17.62 7.92 6.90
CA LEU A 461 18.89 8.51 6.47
C LEU A 461 18.92 8.76 4.96
N ALA A 462 18.39 7.82 4.16
CA ALA A 462 18.28 8.01 2.71
C ALA A 462 17.37 9.20 2.38
N ASN A 463 16.23 9.31 3.04
CA ASN A 463 15.31 10.44 2.87
C ASN A 463 15.95 11.78 3.24
N ALA A 464 16.71 11.83 4.34
CA ALA A 464 17.46 13.04 4.74
C ALA A 464 18.50 13.43 3.70
N ALA A 465 19.28 12.47 3.15
CA ALA A 465 20.26 12.70 2.10
C ALA A 465 19.61 13.18 0.77
N GLN A 466 18.43 12.64 0.44
CA GLN A 466 17.64 13.06 -0.73
C GLN A 466 17.16 14.51 -0.57
N LEU A 467 16.61 14.86 0.59
CA LEU A 467 16.18 16.22 0.88
C LEU A 467 17.36 17.22 0.85
N ALA A 468 18.54 16.78 1.29
CA ALA A 468 19.78 17.56 1.22
C ALA A 468 20.37 17.66 -0.20
N GLY A 469 19.90 16.86 -1.16
CA GLY A 469 20.39 16.83 -2.54
C GLY A 469 21.76 16.16 -2.71
N GLU A 470 22.13 15.25 -1.81
CA GLU A 470 23.44 14.57 -1.77
C GLU A 470 23.55 13.42 -2.77
N PHE A 471 22.98 13.56 -3.95
CA PHE A 471 22.97 12.55 -5.01
C PHE A 471 22.91 13.17 -6.40
N ASP A 472 23.38 12.43 -7.39
CA ASP A 472 23.10 12.66 -8.81
C ASP A 472 21.91 11.81 -9.25
N ILE A 473 21.88 10.55 -8.77
CA ILE A 473 20.89 9.53 -9.10
C ILE A 473 20.48 8.83 -7.81
N CYS A 474 19.19 8.62 -7.62
CA CYS A 474 18.67 7.68 -6.62
C CYS A 474 17.54 6.83 -7.22
N MET A 475 17.27 5.69 -6.60
CA MET A 475 16.13 4.85 -6.96
C MET A 475 14.97 5.14 -6.02
N GLN A 476 13.77 5.29 -6.60
CA GLN A 476 12.55 5.61 -5.88
C GLN A 476 11.45 4.59 -6.18
N VAL A 477 10.53 4.46 -5.27
CA VAL A 477 9.27 3.73 -5.46
C VAL A 477 8.13 4.65 -5.04
N TRP A 478 7.13 4.78 -5.89
CA TRP A 478 5.89 5.48 -5.53
C TRP A 478 4.69 4.57 -5.73
N GLY A 479 3.82 4.50 -4.74
CA GLY A 479 2.54 3.82 -4.81
C GLY A 479 1.41 4.82 -4.93
N ALA A 480 0.37 4.47 -5.67
CA ALA A 480 -0.81 5.30 -5.76
C ALA A 480 -1.56 5.35 -4.42
N ASP A 481 -1.94 6.53 -4.01
CA ASP A 481 -2.76 6.74 -2.80
C ASP A 481 -4.26 6.71 -3.12
N TYR A 482 -4.65 7.01 -4.36
CA TYR A 482 -6.02 7.00 -4.86
C TYR A 482 -6.06 6.70 -6.36
N ASN A 483 -7.25 6.35 -6.88
CA ASN A 483 -7.42 5.86 -8.24
C ASN A 483 -7.52 7.00 -9.28
N ASP A 484 -6.42 7.73 -9.44
CA ASP A 484 -6.27 8.76 -10.47
C ASP A 484 -4.80 8.98 -10.80
N PRO A 485 -4.40 9.26 -12.09
CA PRO A 485 -3.01 9.54 -12.44
C PRO A 485 -2.37 10.70 -11.67
N MET A 486 -3.17 11.63 -11.13
CA MET A 486 -2.67 12.77 -10.35
C MET A 486 -1.79 12.32 -9.18
N THR A 487 -2.10 11.17 -8.55
CA THR A 487 -1.30 10.62 -7.45
C THR A 487 0.18 10.39 -7.80
N PHE A 488 0.49 10.16 -9.09
CA PHE A 488 1.85 9.99 -9.60
C PHE A 488 2.43 11.29 -10.17
N ILE A 489 1.58 12.09 -10.80
CA ILE A 489 2.03 13.24 -11.58
C ILE A 489 2.28 14.45 -10.68
N ASP A 490 1.43 14.72 -9.69
CA ASP A 490 1.54 15.91 -8.84
C ASP A 490 2.78 15.91 -7.91
N ILE A 491 3.35 14.74 -7.60
CA ILE A 491 4.56 14.66 -6.75
C ILE A 491 5.78 15.36 -7.36
N PHE A 492 5.78 15.60 -8.67
CA PHE A 492 6.85 16.29 -9.40
C PHE A 492 6.56 17.78 -9.64
N ARG A 493 5.47 18.33 -9.10
CA ARG A 493 5.20 19.76 -9.11
C ARG A 493 6.38 20.52 -8.52
N THR A 494 6.71 21.67 -9.11
CA THR A 494 7.79 22.54 -8.61
C THR A 494 7.57 22.87 -7.12
N GLY A 495 8.57 22.58 -6.30
CA GLY A 495 8.52 22.79 -4.84
C GLY A 495 7.73 21.73 -4.07
N GLY A 496 7.22 20.69 -4.72
CA GLY A 496 6.52 19.57 -4.05
C GLY A 496 7.41 18.83 -3.05
N GLY A 497 6.84 18.42 -1.92
CA GLY A 497 7.57 17.78 -0.81
C GLY A 497 8.23 16.44 -1.19
N SER A 498 7.62 15.68 -2.09
CA SER A 498 8.13 14.40 -2.60
C SER A 498 8.97 14.54 -3.87
N ASN A 499 9.17 15.75 -4.38
CA ASN A 499 10.03 16.05 -5.54
C ASN A 499 11.50 16.09 -5.11
N TYR A 500 12.06 14.94 -4.74
CA TYR A 500 13.46 14.84 -4.26
C TYR A 500 14.48 15.26 -5.30
N GLY A 501 14.22 15.01 -6.60
CA GLY A 501 15.06 15.44 -7.73
C GLY A 501 15.05 16.95 -7.97
N LYS A 502 14.26 17.71 -7.22
CA LYS A 502 14.10 19.16 -7.35
C LYS A 502 13.77 19.59 -8.79
N TYR A 503 13.04 18.75 -9.51
CA TYR A 503 12.58 19.08 -10.86
C TYR A 503 11.71 20.34 -10.84
N SER A 504 11.87 21.19 -11.84
CA SER A 504 11.10 22.42 -11.98
C SER A 504 10.85 22.70 -13.47
N SER A 505 9.59 22.81 -13.85
CA SER A 505 9.17 23.10 -15.23
C SER A 505 7.87 23.88 -15.24
N GLU A 506 7.92 25.13 -15.68
CA GLU A 506 6.73 25.97 -15.78
C GLU A 506 5.66 25.34 -16.70
N LYS A 507 6.08 24.70 -17.80
CA LYS A 507 5.17 24.01 -18.72
C LYS A 507 4.46 22.85 -18.04
N TYR A 508 5.18 22.08 -17.23
CA TYR A 508 4.64 20.98 -16.44
C TYR A 508 3.60 21.48 -15.43
N ASP A 509 3.96 22.48 -14.64
CA ASP A 509 3.09 23.05 -13.61
C ASP A 509 1.81 23.64 -14.22
N GLN A 510 1.90 24.30 -15.39
CA GLN A 510 0.73 24.81 -16.11
C GLN A 510 -0.25 23.69 -16.51
N ILE A 511 0.24 22.50 -16.88
CA ILE A 511 -0.62 21.35 -17.18
C ILE A 511 -1.29 20.83 -15.90
N LEU A 512 -0.57 20.76 -14.80
CA LEU A 512 -1.15 20.37 -13.52
C LEU A 512 -2.25 21.34 -13.08
N ASP A 513 -2.07 22.65 -13.31
CA ASP A 513 -3.08 23.66 -13.01
C ASP A 513 -4.33 23.57 -13.93
N GLN A 514 -4.16 23.05 -15.15
CA GLN A 514 -5.28 22.74 -16.03
C GLN A 514 -6.01 21.48 -15.56
N LEU A 515 -5.25 20.42 -15.24
CA LEU A 515 -5.80 19.16 -14.74
C LEU A 515 -6.64 19.32 -13.47
N SER A 516 -6.21 20.20 -12.56
CA SER A 516 -6.96 20.48 -11.33
C SER A 516 -8.36 21.10 -11.56
N LYS A 517 -8.62 21.60 -12.76
CA LYS A 517 -9.88 22.27 -13.12
C LYS A 517 -10.70 21.53 -14.18
N GLU A 518 -10.07 20.59 -14.90
CA GLU A 518 -10.72 19.87 -16.01
C GLU A 518 -11.55 18.70 -15.46
N GLN A 519 -12.82 18.63 -15.86
CA GLN A 519 -13.74 17.57 -15.47
C GLN A 519 -14.03 16.57 -16.59
N ASP A 520 -13.70 16.91 -17.84
CA ASP A 520 -13.85 16.01 -18.98
C ASP A 520 -12.74 14.96 -18.98
N ASN A 521 -13.10 13.70 -18.77
CA ASN A 521 -12.15 12.61 -18.65
C ASN A 521 -11.29 12.38 -19.91
N ASP A 522 -11.81 12.64 -21.11
CA ASP A 522 -11.03 12.51 -22.34
C ASP A 522 -9.97 13.60 -22.45
N LYS A 523 -10.25 14.80 -21.98
CA LYS A 523 -9.27 15.88 -21.90
C LYS A 523 -8.25 15.63 -20.78
N ARG A 524 -8.71 15.12 -19.63
CA ARG A 524 -7.79 14.73 -18.54
C ARG A 524 -6.80 13.68 -18.98
N LEU A 525 -7.23 12.62 -19.70
CA LEU A 525 -6.36 11.61 -20.28
C LEU A 525 -5.26 12.21 -21.15
N LYS A 526 -5.61 13.18 -22.01
CA LYS A 526 -4.64 13.87 -22.88
C LYS A 526 -3.64 14.71 -22.10
N LEU A 527 -4.12 15.49 -21.12
CA LEU A 527 -3.27 16.34 -20.27
C LEU A 527 -2.31 15.48 -19.40
N TYR A 528 -2.78 14.37 -18.86
CA TYR A 528 -1.92 13.42 -18.13
C TYR A 528 -0.84 12.83 -19.04
N GLY A 529 -1.19 12.41 -20.25
CA GLY A 529 -0.21 11.91 -21.22
C GLY A 529 0.82 12.97 -21.62
N GLU A 530 0.40 14.24 -21.76
CA GLU A 530 1.29 15.37 -22.03
C GLU A 530 2.23 15.65 -20.84
N ALA A 531 1.71 15.70 -19.61
CA ALA A 531 2.52 15.88 -18.40
C ALA A 531 3.56 14.77 -18.26
N GLU A 532 3.14 13.52 -18.40
CA GLU A 532 4.03 12.37 -18.31
C GLU A 532 5.13 12.38 -19.38
N SER A 533 4.77 12.78 -20.62
CA SER A 533 5.75 12.94 -21.70
C SER A 533 6.78 14.03 -21.41
N ILE A 534 6.38 15.17 -20.90
CA ILE A 534 7.31 16.24 -20.50
C ILE A 534 8.27 15.73 -19.44
N LEU A 535 7.75 15.15 -18.35
CA LEU A 535 8.54 14.70 -17.22
C LEU A 535 9.59 13.64 -17.62
N ILE A 536 9.19 12.66 -18.44
CA ILE A 536 9.98 11.45 -18.69
C ILE A 536 10.75 11.55 -20.01
N LYS A 537 10.10 12.04 -21.07
CA LYS A 537 10.68 12.05 -22.40
C LYS A 537 11.42 13.35 -22.70
N ASP A 538 10.77 14.50 -22.53
CA ASP A 538 11.37 15.77 -22.92
C ASP A 538 12.46 16.19 -21.93
N ASP A 539 12.09 16.28 -20.66
CA ASP A 539 12.98 16.76 -19.59
C ASP A 539 13.79 15.61 -18.94
N ALA A 540 13.38 14.34 -19.12
CA ALA A 540 14.04 13.16 -18.53
C ALA A 540 14.38 13.36 -17.04
N ALA A 541 13.46 13.94 -16.26
CA ALA A 541 13.66 14.18 -14.83
C ALA A 541 13.67 12.88 -14.03
N ILE A 542 13.00 11.87 -14.55
CA ILE A 542 12.98 10.50 -14.02
C ILE A 542 13.09 9.47 -15.15
N LYS A 543 13.39 8.21 -14.79
CA LYS A 543 13.27 7.07 -15.71
C LYS A 543 12.52 5.95 -15.01
N PRO A 544 11.28 5.61 -15.44
CA PRO A 544 10.57 4.44 -14.97
C PRO A 544 11.34 3.15 -15.25
N LEU A 545 11.36 2.23 -14.29
CA LEU A 545 12.08 0.96 -14.37
C LEU A 545 11.14 -0.22 -14.51
N LEU A 546 10.20 -0.33 -13.57
CA LEU A 546 9.23 -1.43 -13.53
C LEU A 546 7.96 -1.02 -12.79
N TYR A 547 6.87 -1.69 -13.12
CA TYR A 547 5.66 -1.75 -12.32
C TYR A 547 5.72 -3.01 -11.46
N ARG A 548 5.39 -2.87 -10.19
CA ARG A 548 5.31 -4.01 -9.28
C ARG A 548 3.99 -4.75 -9.45
N ASP A 549 4.03 -6.06 -9.21
CA ASP A 549 2.85 -6.90 -9.13
C ASP A 549 2.80 -7.57 -7.76
N LYS A 550 1.59 -7.78 -7.23
CA LYS A 550 1.36 -8.56 -6.02
C LYS A 550 1.27 -10.04 -6.39
N HIS A 551 2.01 -10.87 -5.69
CA HIS A 551 1.95 -12.31 -5.85
C HIS A 551 1.79 -12.96 -4.49
N SER A 552 0.77 -13.82 -4.35
CA SER A 552 0.50 -14.54 -3.11
C SER A 552 -0.07 -15.92 -3.40
N TYR A 553 0.19 -16.88 -2.53
CA TYR A 553 -0.48 -18.17 -2.56
C TYR A 553 -1.58 -18.19 -1.54
N ILE A 554 -2.77 -18.63 -1.95
CA ILE A 554 -3.99 -18.66 -1.12
C ILE A 554 -4.47 -20.11 -1.06
N ASN A 555 -4.82 -20.57 0.14
CA ASN A 555 -5.39 -21.88 0.34
C ASN A 555 -6.73 -22.00 -0.40
N ASN A 556 -6.99 -23.17 -1.01
CA ASN A 556 -8.21 -23.39 -1.81
C ASN A 556 -9.50 -23.24 -1.00
N ARG A 557 -9.44 -23.40 0.33
CA ARG A 557 -10.60 -23.20 1.21
C ARG A 557 -10.99 -21.74 1.40
N LEU A 558 -10.05 -20.78 1.27
CA LEU A 558 -10.30 -19.34 1.45
C LEU A 558 -10.73 -18.71 0.14
N HIS A 559 -11.93 -18.17 0.11
CA HIS A 559 -12.52 -17.46 -1.02
C HIS A 559 -12.87 -16.02 -0.64
N GLY A 560 -13.02 -15.14 -1.63
CA GLY A 560 -13.45 -13.75 -1.42
C GLY A 560 -12.45 -12.85 -0.68
N PHE A 561 -11.34 -13.40 -0.20
CA PHE A 561 -10.24 -12.63 0.35
C PHE A 561 -9.59 -11.77 -0.75
N GLN A 562 -9.22 -10.53 -0.42
CA GLN A 562 -8.69 -9.58 -1.40
C GLN A 562 -7.43 -8.90 -0.90
N TYR A 563 -6.63 -8.46 -1.86
CA TYR A 563 -5.53 -7.53 -1.66
C TYR A 563 -5.97 -6.17 -2.21
N PRO A 564 -6.38 -5.22 -1.36
CA PRO A 564 -6.83 -3.91 -1.81
C PRO A 564 -5.79 -3.22 -2.69
N VAL A 565 -6.24 -2.45 -3.65
CA VAL A 565 -5.37 -1.64 -4.50
C VAL A 565 -4.84 -0.46 -3.69
N PHE A 566 -5.68 0.13 -2.84
CA PHE A 566 -5.39 1.30 -2.02
C PHE A 566 -5.68 1.05 -0.53
N GLY A 567 -5.05 1.80 0.34
CA GLY A 567 -5.38 1.94 1.76
C GLY A 567 -5.00 0.79 2.68
N GLY A 568 -4.81 -0.43 2.18
CA GLY A 568 -4.46 -1.59 2.99
C GLY A 568 -3.77 -2.69 2.20
N LYS A 569 -3.33 -3.76 2.89
CA LYS A 569 -2.77 -4.96 2.26
C LYS A 569 -3.79 -6.09 2.14
N HIS A 570 -4.73 -6.18 3.08
CA HIS A 570 -5.65 -7.32 3.22
C HIS A 570 -7.07 -6.83 3.47
N GLU A 571 -8.05 -7.42 2.77
CA GLU A 571 -9.47 -7.17 2.95
C GLU A 571 -10.21 -8.48 3.18
N PHE A 572 -10.87 -8.58 4.33
CA PHE A 572 -11.56 -9.78 4.79
C PHE A 572 -13.10 -9.68 4.75
N LYS A 573 -13.67 -8.50 4.51
CA LYS A 573 -15.13 -8.30 4.52
C LYS A 573 -15.86 -9.32 3.63
N TYR A 574 -15.28 -9.61 2.47
CA TYR A 574 -15.88 -10.48 1.46
C TYR A 574 -15.42 -11.94 1.55
N ALA A 575 -14.52 -12.23 2.52
CA ALA A 575 -13.90 -13.54 2.65
C ALA A 575 -14.85 -14.58 3.26
N TYR A 576 -14.69 -15.84 2.84
CA TYR A 576 -15.43 -16.98 3.37
C TYR A 576 -14.66 -18.29 3.17
N ILE A 577 -14.95 -19.28 4.01
CA ILE A 577 -14.35 -20.61 3.97
C ILE A 577 -15.31 -21.59 3.34
N VAL A 578 -14.87 -22.35 2.33
CA VAL A 578 -15.62 -23.41 1.67
C VAL A 578 -15.24 -24.79 2.21
N GLU A 579 -16.15 -25.77 2.08
CA GLU A 579 -15.82 -27.18 2.32
C GLU A 579 -14.87 -27.66 1.22
N GLU A 580 -13.77 -28.37 1.60
CA GLU A 580 -12.84 -29.04 0.68
C GLU A 580 -13.42 -30.31 0.07
#